data_2903b0c2825099b56b50d279c0b57738
#
_entry.id   2903b0c2825099b56b50d279c0b57738
#
_cell.length_a   1.000
_cell.length_b   1.000
_cell.length_c   1.000
_cell.angle_alpha   90.00
_cell.angle_beta   90.00
_cell.angle_gamma   90.00
#
_symmetry.space_group_name_H-M   'P 1'
#
loop_
_entity.id
_entity.type
_entity.pdbx_description
1 polymer ?
#
loop_
_entity_poly.entity_id
_entity_poly.type
_entity_poly.pdbx_seq_one_letter_code
_entity_poly.pdbx_strand_id
1 'polypeptide(L)'
;MATLTAKNLAKAYKGRRVVEDVSLTVNSGEIVGLLGPNGAGKTTTFYMVVGIVPRDAGNIIIDDEDISLLPLHARARRGIGYLPQEASIFRRLSVFDNLMAVLQIRDDLTNEQRQDRANELMEEFHIEHLRDSLGQALSGGERRRVEIARALAANPKFILLDEPFAGVDPISVIDIKRIIEHLRDSGLGVLITDHNVRETLAVCERAYIVSQGNLIAHGTPQ
;
A
#
# COMPACT_ATOMS: atom_id res chain seq x y z
N MET A 1 -8.94 3.91 16.79
CA MET A 1 -7.66 3.93 16.06
C MET A 1 -7.42 2.51 15.58
N ALA A 2 -7.30 2.27 14.28
CA ALA A 2 -7.09 0.93 13.76
C ALA A 2 -5.60 0.55 13.81
N THR A 3 -5.32 -0.74 13.98
CA THR A 3 -3.95 -1.27 14.06
C THR A 3 -3.81 -2.52 13.18
N LEU A 4 -2.80 -2.52 12.32
CA LEU A 4 -2.36 -3.68 11.54
C LEU A 4 -1.11 -4.25 12.19
N THR A 5 -1.16 -5.51 12.61
CA THR A 5 -0.04 -6.19 13.29
C THR A 5 0.33 -7.46 12.55
N ALA A 6 1.61 -7.61 12.24
CA ALA A 6 2.21 -8.87 11.85
C ALA A 6 3.07 -9.39 13.02
N LYS A 7 2.88 -10.64 13.42
CA LYS A 7 3.59 -11.25 14.56
C LYS A 7 4.31 -12.51 14.13
N ASN A 8 5.62 -12.58 14.38
CA ASN A 8 6.48 -13.74 14.20
C ASN A 8 6.33 -14.40 12.82
N LEU A 9 6.28 -13.56 11.77
CA LEU A 9 6.12 -14.05 10.41
C LEU A 9 7.34 -14.85 9.98
N ALA A 10 7.11 -16.03 9.39
CA ALA A 10 8.15 -16.86 8.81
C ALA A 10 7.73 -17.41 7.45
N LYS A 11 8.73 -17.56 6.56
CA LYS A 11 8.57 -18.11 5.22
C LYS A 11 9.82 -18.80 4.73
N ALA A 12 9.64 -20.02 4.20
CA ALA A 12 10.69 -20.77 3.53
C ALA A 12 10.28 -21.11 2.08
N TYR A 13 11.25 -21.16 1.19
CA TYR A 13 11.10 -21.65 -0.18
C TYR A 13 12.10 -22.78 -0.43
N LYS A 14 11.62 -23.96 -0.80
CA LYS A 14 12.45 -25.13 -1.09
C LYS A 14 13.49 -25.42 0.01
N GLY A 15 13.07 -25.32 1.29
CA GLY A 15 13.91 -25.57 2.47
C GLY A 15 14.80 -24.39 2.89
N ARG A 16 14.91 -23.30 2.09
CA ARG A 16 15.65 -22.10 2.47
C ARG A 16 14.72 -21.12 3.16
N ARG A 17 15.01 -20.77 4.41
CA ARG A 17 14.29 -19.70 5.12
C ARG A 17 14.65 -18.34 4.51
N VAL A 18 13.64 -17.56 4.13
CA VAL A 18 13.77 -16.21 3.58
C VAL A 18 13.29 -15.19 4.59
N VAL A 19 12.30 -15.55 5.40
CA VAL A 19 11.85 -14.80 6.58
C VAL A 19 11.85 -15.79 7.74
N GLU A 20 12.52 -15.45 8.82
CA GLU A 20 12.68 -16.32 9.99
C GLU A 20 11.79 -15.91 11.15
N ASP A 21 11.84 -14.63 11.51
CA ASP A 21 11.02 -14.03 12.57
C ASP A 21 10.92 -12.52 12.34
N VAL A 22 9.84 -12.07 11.71
CA VAL A 22 9.60 -10.65 11.50
C VAL A 22 8.26 -10.26 12.10
N SER A 23 8.31 -9.28 13.01
CA SER A 23 7.14 -8.67 13.64
C SER A 23 7.13 -7.18 13.35
N LEU A 24 5.97 -6.64 12.97
CA LEU A 24 5.78 -5.20 12.74
C LEU A 24 4.35 -4.79 13.06
N THR A 25 4.17 -3.50 13.32
CA THR A 25 2.85 -2.90 13.57
C THR A 25 2.75 -1.59 12.81
N VAL A 26 1.58 -1.31 12.27
CA VAL A 26 1.22 -0.04 11.62
C VAL A 26 -0.08 0.46 12.24
N ASN A 27 -0.11 1.71 12.69
CA ASN A 27 -1.32 2.35 13.24
C ASN A 27 -1.97 3.27 12.20
N SER A 28 -3.26 3.53 12.35
CA SER A 28 -3.94 4.59 11.58
C SER A 28 -3.24 5.93 11.77
N GLY A 29 -3.02 6.67 10.68
CA GLY A 29 -2.35 7.98 10.70
C GLY A 29 -0.85 7.88 10.95
N GLU A 30 -0.22 6.76 10.62
CA GLU A 30 1.23 6.53 10.74
C GLU A 30 1.81 6.04 9.42
N ILE A 31 3.00 6.54 9.06
CA ILE A 31 3.81 6.01 7.96
C ILE A 31 4.93 5.16 8.53
N VAL A 32 4.97 3.90 8.14
CA VAL A 32 5.97 2.92 8.59
C VAL A 32 6.79 2.41 7.41
N GLY A 33 8.10 2.44 7.52
CA GLY A 33 9.02 1.88 6.54
C GLY A 33 9.46 0.45 6.88
N LEU A 34 9.48 -0.44 5.88
CA LEU A 34 10.09 -1.77 5.96
C LEU A 34 11.33 -1.80 5.09
N LEU A 35 12.50 -1.68 5.70
CA LEU A 35 13.77 -1.42 5.06
C LEU A 35 14.76 -2.58 5.25
N GLY A 36 15.84 -2.57 4.46
CA GLY A 36 16.91 -3.55 4.55
C GLY A 36 17.56 -3.82 3.19
N PRO A 37 18.67 -4.56 3.15
CA PRO A 37 19.38 -4.87 1.91
C PRO A 37 18.57 -5.79 0.97
N ASN A 38 19.04 -5.93 -0.27
CA ASN A 38 18.44 -6.88 -1.21
C ASN A 38 18.56 -8.31 -0.68
N GLY A 39 17.49 -9.10 -0.83
CA GLY A 39 17.43 -10.45 -0.29
C GLY A 39 17.21 -10.57 1.22
N ALA A 40 16.97 -9.46 1.92
CA ALA A 40 16.72 -9.45 3.38
C ALA A 40 15.39 -10.09 3.79
N GLY A 41 14.45 -10.32 2.85
CA GLY A 41 13.12 -10.83 3.16
C GLY A 41 12.02 -9.77 3.18
N LYS A 42 12.33 -8.48 2.91
CA LYS A 42 11.36 -7.37 2.90
C LYS A 42 10.13 -7.64 2.03
N THR A 43 10.35 -7.86 0.74
CA THR A 43 9.27 -8.11 -0.24
C THR A 43 8.43 -9.32 0.15
N THR A 44 9.06 -10.39 0.63
CA THR A 44 8.35 -11.58 1.10
C THR A 44 7.49 -11.27 2.32
N THR A 45 8.04 -10.54 3.31
CA THR A 45 7.29 -10.09 4.50
C THR A 45 6.11 -9.21 4.07
N PHE A 46 6.36 -8.23 3.24
CA PHE A 46 5.35 -7.33 2.70
C PHE A 46 4.23 -8.10 1.97
N TYR A 47 4.58 -9.05 1.10
CA TYR A 47 3.61 -9.87 0.36
C TYR A 47 2.83 -10.84 1.25
N MET A 48 3.42 -11.30 2.37
CA MET A 48 2.66 -12.05 3.37
C MET A 48 1.61 -11.16 4.04
N VAL A 49 1.93 -9.90 4.35
CA VAL A 49 0.97 -8.94 4.93
C VAL A 49 -0.14 -8.59 3.94
N VAL A 50 0.20 -8.37 2.67
CA VAL A 50 -0.77 -8.11 1.58
C VAL A 50 -1.69 -9.32 1.33
N GLY A 51 -1.19 -10.55 1.50
CA GLY A 51 -1.91 -11.80 1.22
C GLY A 51 -1.64 -12.37 -0.19
N ILE A 52 -0.54 -11.95 -0.82
CA ILE A 52 -0.05 -12.50 -2.10
C ILE A 52 0.72 -13.79 -1.85
N VAL A 53 1.53 -13.81 -0.79
CA VAL A 53 2.33 -14.97 -0.38
C VAL A 53 1.76 -15.55 0.91
N PRO A 54 1.46 -16.86 0.96
CA PRO A 54 1.04 -17.50 2.21
C PRO A 54 2.23 -17.62 3.16
N ARG A 55 2.00 -17.24 4.43
CA ARG A 55 2.96 -17.44 5.50
C ARG A 55 3.10 -18.90 5.88
N ASP A 56 4.24 -19.30 6.42
CA ASP A 56 4.44 -20.63 7.00
C ASP A 56 4.20 -20.63 8.53
N ALA A 57 4.49 -19.47 9.20
CA ALA A 57 4.21 -19.26 10.62
C ALA A 57 3.90 -17.78 10.89
N GLY A 58 3.45 -17.50 12.11
CA GLY A 58 3.09 -16.16 12.58
C GLY A 58 1.63 -15.81 12.30
N ASN A 59 1.22 -14.59 12.64
CA ASN A 59 -0.15 -14.09 12.48
C ASN A 59 -0.16 -12.67 11.89
N ILE A 60 -1.23 -12.35 11.17
CA ILE A 60 -1.52 -11.02 10.65
C ILE A 60 -2.90 -10.63 11.15
N ILE A 61 -2.99 -9.50 11.86
CA ILE A 61 -4.17 -9.11 12.64
C ILE A 61 -4.50 -7.67 12.29
N ILE A 62 -5.76 -7.37 11.99
CA ILE A 62 -6.30 -6.02 11.92
C ILE A 62 -7.22 -5.83 13.12
N ASP A 63 -6.87 -4.86 13.98
CA ASP A 63 -7.55 -4.65 15.25
C ASP A 63 -7.54 -5.96 16.08
N ASP A 64 -8.68 -6.63 16.23
CA ASP A 64 -8.81 -7.92 16.93
C ASP A 64 -9.09 -9.09 15.97
N GLU A 65 -9.16 -8.85 14.65
CA GLU A 65 -9.46 -9.89 13.65
C GLU A 65 -8.19 -10.50 13.07
N ASP A 66 -8.01 -11.83 13.23
CA ASP A 66 -6.93 -12.58 12.56
C ASP A 66 -7.27 -12.78 11.07
N ILE A 67 -6.51 -12.15 10.20
CA ILE A 67 -6.66 -12.21 8.74
C ILE A 67 -5.61 -13.10 8.07
N SER A 68 -4.84 -13.84 8.85
CA SER A 68 -3.66 -14.59 8.39
C SER A 68 -3.93 -15.56 7.24
N LEU A 69 -5.09 -16.20 7.24
CA LEU A 69 -5.48 -17.16 6.21
C LEU A 69 -6.33 -16.57 5.10
N LEU A 70 -6.69 -15.29 5.20
CA LEU A 70 -7.49 -14.63 4.19
C LEU A 70 -6.67 -14.31 2.94
N PRO A 71 -7.19 -14.58 1.73
CA PRO A 71 -6.57 -14.16 0.48
C PRO A 71 -6.66 -12.65 0.28
N LEU A 72 -5.87 -12.10 -0.64
CA LEU A 72 -5.76 -10.67 -0.95
C LEU A 72 -7.13 -9.95 -1.02
N HIS A 73 -8.09 -10.47 -1.81
CA HIS A 73 -9.40 -9.85 -1.99
C HIS A 73 -10.23 -9.78 -0.69
N ALA A 74 -10.09 -10.78 0.18
CA ALA A 74 -10.76 -10.78 1.48
C ALA A 74 -10.10 -9.81 2.46
N ARG A 75 -8.77 -9.65 2.41
CA ARG A 75 -8.05 -8.62 3.18
C ARG A 75 -8.39 -7.21 2.69
N ALA A 76 -8.58 -7.02 1.38
CA ALA A 76 -9.02 -5.75 0.83
C ALA A 76 -10.37 -5.32 1.43
N ARG A 77 -11.31 -6.25 1.59
CA ARG A 77 -12.61 -5.99 2.26
C ARG A 77 -12.48 -5.70 3.76
N ARG A 78 -11.36 -6.04 4.41
CA ARG A 78 -11.06 -5.68 5.81
C ARG A 78 -10.32 -4.36 5.93
N GLY A 79 -10.01 -3.73 4.80
CA GLY A 79 -9.41 -2.41 4.76
C GLY A 79 -7.92 -2.39 4.43
N ILE A 80 -7.36 -3.42 3.78
CA ILE A 80 -6.00 -3.39 3.25
C ILE A 80 -6.03 -2.95 1.79
N GLY A 81 -5.55 -1.74 1.50
CA GLY A 81 -5.22 -1.28 0.16
C GLY A 81 -3.81 -1.73 -0.24
N TYR A 82 -3.61 -2.09 -1.49
CA TYR A 82 -2.30 -2.44 -2.03
C TYR A 82 -2.02 -1.72 -3.33
N LEU A 83 -0.86 -1.09 -3.39
CA LEU A 83 -0.37 -0.39 -4.57
C LEU A 83 0.97 -1.02 -5.01
N PRO A 84 0.97 -1.83 -6.08
CA PRO A 84 2.18 -2.49 -6.58
C PRO A 84 3.17 -1.50 -7.18
N GLN A 85 4.43 -1.95 -7.30
CA GLN A 85 5.48 -1.23 -8.02
C GLN A 85 5.14 -1.05 -9.49
N GLU A 86 4.64 -2.12 -10.14
CA GLU A 86 4.22 -2.07 -11.54
C GLU A 86 2.90 -1.34 -11.71
N ALA A 87 2.73 -0.71 -12.89
CA ALA A 87 1.50 -0.03 -13.24
C ALA A 87 0.29 -0.96 -13.21
N SER A 88 -0.66 -0.65 -12.32
CA SER A 88 -1.87 -1.45 -12.08
C SER A 88 -3.14 -0.89 -12.73
N ILE A 89 -3.03 0.26 -13.41
CA ILE A 89 -4.17 0.94 -14.03
C ILE A 89 -4.85 0.06 -15.11
N PHE A 90 -6.16 0.12 -15.19
CA PHE A 90 -6.92 -0.49 -16.30
C PHE A 90 -6.75 0.38 -17.56
N ARG A 91 -5.82 0.00 -18.41
CA ARG A 91 -5.31 0.79 -19.53
C ARG A 91 -6.38 1.21 -20.54
N ARG A 92 -7.43 0.39 -20.73
CA ARG A 92 -8.52 0.61 -21.69
C ARG A 92 -9.76 1.25 -21.09
N LEU A 93 -9.75 1.54 -19.80
CA LEU A 93 -10.81 2.27 -19.13
C LEU A 93 -10.41 3.75 -19.00
N SER A 94 -11.42 4.63 -18.94
CA SER A 94 -11.23 6.03 -18.60
C SER A 94 -10.75 6.17 -17.13
N VAL A 95 -10.28 7.35 -16.74
CA VAL A 95 -9.97 7.64 -15.33
C VAL A 95 -11.20 7.41 -14.46
N PHE A 96 -12.34 7.95 -14.87
CA PHE A 96 -13.60 7.75 -14.15
C PHE A 96 -13.99 6.27 -14.02
N ASP A 97 -13.91 5.51 -15.13
CA ASP A 97 -14.24 4.09 -15.11
C ASP A 97 -13.24 3.26 -14.27
N ASN A 98 -11.99 3.67 -14.19
CA ASN A 98 -11.00 3.06 -13.28
C ASN A 98 -11.43 3.16 -11.81
N LEU A 99 -11.97 4.30 -11.39
CA LEU A 99 -12.49 4.51 -10.04
C LEU A 99 -13.81 3.75 -9.84
N MET A 100 -14.72 3.86 -10.81
CA MET A 100 -16.02 3.19 -10.76
C MET A 100 -15.89 1.67 -10.71
N ALA A 101 -14.90 1.06 -11.37
CA ALA A 101 -14.66 -0.38 -11.33
C ALA A 101 -14.41 -0.90 -9.89
N VAL A 102 -13.84 -0.09 -9.03
CA VAL A 102 -13.65 -0.42 -7.59
C VAL A 102 -14.87 -0.02 -6.77
N LEU A 103 -15.46 1.14 -7.04
CA LEU A 103 -16.65 1.61 -6.30
C LEU A 103 -17.85 0.71 -6.49
N GLN A 104 -17.99 0.05 -7.66
CA GLN A 104 -19.07 -0.91 -7.93
C GLN A 104 -19.05 -2.15 -7.03
N ILE A 105 -17.89 -2.49 -6.45
CA ILE A 105 -17.74 -3.64 -5.53
C ILE A 105 -18.20 -3.27 -4.10
N ARG A 106 -18.42 -1.99 -3.82
CA ARG A 106 -18.90 -1.49 -2.53
C ARG A 106 -20.41 -1.59 -2.43
N ASP A 107 -20.88 -2.57 -1.67
CA ASP A 107 -22.32 -2.84 -1.47
C ASP A 107 -22.98 -1.80 -0.53
N ASP A 108 -22.18 -1.04 0.21
CA ASP A 108 -22.61 -0.01 1.14
C ASP A 108 -22.96 1.33 0.48
N LEU A 109 -22.71 1.48 -0.84
CA LEU A 109 -22.94 2.70 -1.59
C LEU A 109 -24.04 2.54 -2.65
N THR A 110 -24.90 3.55 -2.78
CA THR A 110 -25.81 3.69 -3.92
C THR A 110 -25.03 4.09 -5.19
N ASN A 111 -25.67 4.00 -6.36
CA ASN A 111 -25.03 4.44 -7.61
C ASN A 111 -24.69 5.94 -7.61
N GLU A 112 -25.54 6.77 -7.02
CA GLU A 112 -25.28 8.20 -6.87
C GLU A 112 -24.08 8.45 -5.98
N GLN A 113 -24.04 7.84 -4.80
CA GLN A 113 -22.89 7.93 -3.86
C GLN A 113 -21.58 7.43 -4.46
N ARG A 114 -21.61 6.41 -5.33
CA ARG A 114 -20.42 5.95 -6.05
C ARG A 114 -19.90 7.00 -7.03
N GLN A 115 -20.81 7.67 -7.76
CA GLN A 115 -20.44 8.74 -8.68
C GLN A 115 -19.88 9.96 -7.93
N ASP A 116 -20.53 10.34 -6.83
CA ASP A 116 -20.05 11.44 -5.97
C ASP A 116 -18.66 11.12 -5.41
N ARG A 117 -18.46 9.90 -4.91
CA ARG A 117 -17.15 9.49 -4.39
C ARG A 117 -16.08 9.44 -5.48
N ALA A 118 -16.42 9.03 -6.71
CA ALA A 118 -15.48 9.11 -7.83
C ALA A 118 -15.08 10.56 -8.15
N ASN A 119 -16.04 11.49 -8.13
CA ASN A 119 -15.78 12.92 -8.36
C ASN A 119 -14.91 13.51 -7.24
N GLU A 120 -15.22 13.23 -5.96
CA GLU A 120 -14.41 13.66 -4.82
C GLU A 120 -12.96 13.18 -4.92
N LEU A 121 -12.75 11.91 -5.25
CA LEU A 121 -11.41 11.36 -5.42
C LEU A 121 -10.65 11.99 -6.60
N MET A 122 -11.35 12.31 -7.69
CA MET A 122 -10.72 13.03 -8.81
C MET A 122 -10.30 14.44 -8.41
N GLU A 123 -11.13 15.17 -7.65
CA GLU A 123 -10.81 16.48 -7.12
C GLU A 123 -9.64 16.41 -6.12
N GLU A 124 -9.70 15.49 -5.16
CA GLU A 124 -8.66 15.27 -4.13
C GLU A 124 -7.27 15.05 -4.73
N PHE A 125 -7.20 14.29 -5.84
CA PHE A 125 -5.94 13.98 -6.53
C PHE A 125 -5.64 14.88 -7.75
N HIS A 126 -6.45 15.93 -7.99
CA HIS A 126 -6.30 16.89 -9.10
C HIS A 126 -6.24 16.22 -10.48
N ILE A 127 -7.15 15.26 -10.71
CA ILE A 127 -7.25 14.48 -11.95
C ILE A 127 -8.61 14.64 -12.66
N GLU A 128 -9.43 15.64 -12.30
CA GLU A 128 -10.76 15.88 -12.88
C GLU A 128 -10.67 16.16 -14.40
N HIS A 129 -9.65 16.91 -14.80
CA HIS A 129 -9.39 17.24 -16.20
C HIS A 129 -9.03 16.02 -17.07
N LEU A 130 -8.72 14.87 -16.43
CA LEU A 130 -8.40 13.61 -17.08
C LEU A 130 -9.57 12.62 -17.07
N ARG A 131 -10.75 13.03 -16.61
CA ARG A 131 -11.94 12.19 -16.39
C ARG A 131 -12.16 11.15 -17.50
N ASP A 132 -12.16 11.60 -18.73
CA ASP A 132 -12.49 10.79 -19.92
C ASP A 132 -11.23 10.24 -20.62
N SER A 133 -10.04 10.57 -20.12
CA SER A 133 -8.76 10.07 -20.65
C SER A 133 -8.61 8.58 -20.36
N LEU A 134 -8.16 7.81 -21.35
CA LEU A 134 -7.86 6.39 -21.15
C LEU A 134 -6.60 6.21 -20.31
N GLY A 135 -6.56 5.20 -19.46
CA GLY A 135 -5.41 4.89 -18.60
C GLY A 135 -4.09 4.75 -19.34
N GLN A 136 -4.11 4.28 -20.59
CA GLN A 136 -2.92 4.16 -21.42
C GLN A 136 -2.35 5.51 -21.91
N ALA A 137 -3.14 6.57 -21.91
CA ALA A 137 -2.75 7.89 -22.38
C ALA A 137 -2.11 8.76 -21.28
N LEU A 138 -2.16 8.32 -20.04
CA LEU A 138 -1.67 9.07 -18.88
C LEU A 138 -0.14 9.06 -18.79
N SER A 139 0.42 10.20 -18.40
CA SER A 139 1.81 10.30 -17.97
C SER A 139 2.06 9.45 -16.71
N GLY A 140 3.32 9.20 -16.35
CA GLY A 140 3.67 8.44 -15.17
C GLY A 140 3.09 8.99 -13.87
N GLY A 141 3.18 10.30 -13.68
CA GLY A 141 2.64 10.98 -12.49
C GLY A 141 1.12 10.96 -12.42
N GLU A 142 0.44 11.28 -13.54
CA GLU A 142 -1.03 11.21 -13.62
C GLU A 142 -1.53 9.79 -13.35
N ARG A 143 -0.91 8.80 -13.97
CA ARG A 143 -1.23 7.39 -13.76
C ARG A 143 -1.11 7.01 -12.29
N ARG A 144 -0.02 7.42 -11.60
CA ARG A 144 0.18 7.12 -10.19
C ARG A 144 -0.90 7.72 -9.31
N ARG A 145 -1.32 8.96 -9.59
CA ARG A 145 -2.43 9.61 -8.88
C ARG A 145 -3.75 8.85 -9.06
N VAL A 146 -4.06 8.42 -10.29
CA VAL A 146 -5.26 7.60 -10.57
C VAL A 146 -5.21 6.25 -9.84
N GLU A 147 -4.06 5.59 -9.82
CA GLU A 147 -3.89 4.30 -9.12
C GLU A 147 -4.10 4.44 -7.60
N ILE A 148 -3.62 5.52 -7.01
CA ILE A 148 -3.81 5.81 -5.58
C ILE A 148 -5.27 6.16 -5.31
N ALA A 149 -5.88 7.05 -6.09
CA ALA A 149 -7.30 7.38 -5.98
C ALA A 149 -8.19 6.13 -6.09
N ARG A 150 -7.85 5.22 -7.02
CA ARG A 150 -8.53 3.94 -7.16
C ARG A 150 -8.35 3.03 -5.94
N ALA A 151 -7.17 2.99 -5.34
CA ALA A 151 -6.94 2.23 -4.12
C ALA A 151 -7.79 2.77 -2.96
N LEU A 152 -7.94 4.10 -2.86
CA LEU A 152 -8.78 4.76 -1.86
C LEU A 152 -10.30 4.56 -2.11
N ALA A 153 -10.72 4.31 -3.34
CA ALA A 153 -12.12 4.01 -3.66
C ALA A 153 -12.65 2.79 -2.87
N ALA A 154 -11.78 1.84 -2.53
CA ALA A 154 -12.11 0.70 -1.68
C ALA A 154 -12.30 1.05 -0.19
N ASN A 155 -12.08 2.31 0.21
CA ASN A 155 -12.13 2.80 1.59
C ASN A 155 -11.23 2.02 2.56
N PRO A 156 -9.92 1.92 2.28
CA PRO A 156 -9.00 1.16 3.13
C PRO A 156 -8.76 1.85 4.48
N LYS A 157 -8.37 1.06 5.49
CA LYS A 157 -7.81 1.54 6.77
C LYS A 157 -6.29 1.66 6.69
N PHE A 158 -5.68 0.81 5.88
CA PHE A 158 -4.23 0.73 5.64
C PHE A 158 -3.96 0.67 4.15
N ILE A 159 -2.90 1.34 3.71
CA ILE A 159 -2.40 1.24 2.35
C ILE A 159 -0.94 0.76 2.36
N LEU A 160 -0.66 -0.27 1.56
CA LEU A 160 0.64 -0.89 1.45
C LEU A 160 1.24 -0.51 0.09
N LEU A 161 2.37 0.20 0.13
CA LEU A 161 3.05 0.75 -1.05
C LEU A 161 4.32 -0.03 -1.33
N ASP A 162 4.36 -0.70 -2.47
CA ASP A 162 5.50 -1.50 -2.91
C ASP A 162 6.40 -0.66 -3.82
N GLU A 163 7.59 -0.34 -3.33
CA GLU A 163 8.63 0.46 -4.00
C GLU A 163 8.09 1.74 -4.69
N PRO A 164 7.41 2.64 -3.94
CA PRO A 164 6.78 3.82 -4.54
C PRO A 164 7.76 4.80 -5.17
N PHE A 165 9.05 4.78 -4.79
CA PHE A 165 10.10 5.67 -5.30
C PHE A 165 10.98 5.02 -6.36
N ALA A 166 10.75 3.73 -6.70
CA ALA A 166 11.59 3.01 -7.65
C ALA A 166 11.44 3.53 -9.09
N GLY A 167 12.57 3.89 -9.71
CA GLY A 167 12.59 4.35 -11.11
C GLY A 167 11.87 5.68 -11.36
N VAL A 168 11.65 6.47 -10.32
CA VAL A 168 10.94 7.75 -10.38
C VAL A 168 11.96 8.89 -10.45
N ASP A 169 11.68 9.90 -11.29
CA ASP A 169 12.50 11.11 -11.36
C ASP A 169 12.39 11.98 -10.08
N PRO A 170 13.40 12.81 -9.75
CA PRO A 170 13.43 13.56 -8.50
C PRO A 170 12.24 14.52 -8.28
N ILE A 171 11.64 15.05 -9.34
CA ILE A 171 10.49 15.96 -9.23
C ILE A 171 9.26 15.15 -8.84
N SER A 172 9.05 14.03 -9.50
CA SER A 172 7.92 13.12 -9.20
C SER A 172 8.05 12.47 -7.81
N VAL A 173 9.27 12.28 -7.28
CA VAL A 173 9.48 11.82 -5.88
C VAL A 173 8.85 12.79 -4.88
N ILE A 174 8.98 14.11 -5.11
CA ILE A 174 8.39 15.14 -4.23
C ILE A 174 6.86 15.01 -4.22
N ASP A 175 6.25 14.82 -5.38
CA ASP A 175 4.80 14.65 -5.48
C ASP A 175 4.31 13.37 -4.80
N ILE A 176 5.05 12.25 -4.97
CA ILE A 176 4.72 10.99 -4.29
C ILE A 176 4.81 11.13 -2.77
N LYS A 177 5.83 11.84 -2.25
CA LYS A 177 5.94 12.11 -0.80
C LYS A 177 4.73 12.88 -0.28
N ARG A 178 4.33 13.96 -0.96
CA ARG A 178 3.14 14.74 -0.60
C ARG A 178 1.88 13.89 -0.58
N ILE A 179 1.72 12.98 -1.54
CA ILE A 179 0.59 12.07 -1.58
C ILE A 179 0.65 11.11 -0.38
N ILE A 180 1.80 10.54 -0.05
CA ILE A 180 1.96 9.64 1.09
C ILE A 180 1.65 10.35 2.42
N GLU A 181 2.12 11.59 2.59
CA GLU A 181 1.81 12.44 3.74
C GLU A 181 0.30 12.74 3.80
N HIS A 182 -0.32 13.07 2.68
CA HIS A 182 -1.77 13.27 2.59
C HIS A 182 -2.57 12.02 3.00
N LEU A 183 -2.14 10.81 2.59
CA LEU A 183 -2.76 9.56 3.02
C LEU A 183 -2.72 9.38 4.54
N ARG A 184 -1.58 9.65 5.17
CA ARG A 184 -1.43 9.64 6.64
C ARG A 184 -2.35 10.66 7.28
N ASP A 185 -2.36 11.90 6.79
CA ASP A 185 -3.15 13.01 7.35
C ASP A 185 -4.65 12.77 7.23
N SER A 186 -5.06 11.97 6.23
CA SER A 186 -6.42 11.44 6.08
C SER A 186 -6.74 10.28 7.04
N GLY A 187 -5.80 9.92 7.92
CA GLY A 187 -5.98 8.90 8.96
C GLY A 187 -5.66 7.47 8.53
N LEU A 188 -5.10 7.24 7.33
CA LEU A 188 -4.69 5.91 6.90
C LEU A 188 -3.35 5.51 7.56
N GLY A 189 -3.23 4.23 7.92
CA GLY A 189 -1.92 3.64 8.19
C GLY A 189 -1.22 3.29 6.87
N VAL A 190 0.03 3.69 6.73
CA VAL A 190 0.81 3.48 5.50
C VAL A 190 2.00 2.58 5.80
N LEU A 191 2.16 1.48 5.05
CA LEU A 191 3.36 0.65 5.08
C LEU A 191 4.08 0.77 3.75
N ILE A 192 5.36 1.14 3.80
CA ILE A 192 6.20 1.32 2.62
C ILE A 192 7.35 0.31 2.65
N THR A 193 7.58 -0.39 1.55
CA THR A 193 8.86 -1.06 1.31
C THR A 193 9.52 -0.45 0.09
N ASP A 194 10.81 -0.09 0.21
CA ASP A 194 11.57 0.49 -0.89
C ASP A 194 13.07 0.20 -0.70
N HIS A 195 13.81 0.18 -1.79
CA HIS A 195 15.27 0.14 -1.76
C HIS A 195 15.90 1.54 -1.63
N ASN A 196 15.14 2.60 -1.89
CA ASN A 196 15.54 3.98 -1.67
C ASN A 196 15.33 4.38 -0.20
N VAL A 197 16.25 3.95 0.65
CA VAL A 197 16.20 4.13 2.11
C VAL A 197 16.05 5.61 2.49
N ARG A 198 16.78 6.51 1.81
CA ARG A 198 16.77 7.94 2.12
C ARG A 198 15.38 8.56 1.91
N GLU A 199 14.75 8.28 0.77
CA GLU A 199 13.44 8.86 0.45
C GLU A 199 12.35 8.28 1.34
N THR A 200 12.45 6.99 1.67
CA THR A 200 11.52 6.32 2.57
C THR A 200 11.63 6.87 4.00
N LEU A 201 12.84 6.97 4.55
CA LEU A 201 13.04 7.52 5.90
C LEU A 201 12.61 8.97 6.03
N ALA A 202 12.68 9.74 4.93
CA ALA A 202 12.27 11.15 4.94
C ALA A 202 10.75 11.35 5.14
N VAL A 203 9.92 10.32 4.94
CA VAL A 203 8.47 10.40 5.13
C VAL A 203 7.94 9.53 6.28
N CYS A 204 8.75 8.58 6.78
CA CYS A 204 8.31 7.65 7.82
C CYS A 204 8.44 8.26 9.22
N GLU A 205 7.45 8.05 10.07
CA GLU A 205 7.56 8.28 11.52
C GLU A 205 8.34 7.16 12.20
N ARG A 206 8.28 5.94 11.64
CA ARG A 206 8.96 4.77 12.20
C ARG A 206 9.38 3.82 11.09
N ALA A 207 10.47 3.09 11.32
CA ALA A 207 10.95 2.09 10.37
C ALA A 207 11.35 0.79 11.08
N TYR A 208 11.21 -0.31 10.36
CA TYR A 208 11.70 -1.64 10.69
C TYR A 208 12.81 -2.01 9.72
N ILE A 209 13.96 -2.44 10.25
CA ILE A 209 15.10 -2.86 9.44
C ILE A 209 15.21 -4.37 9.50
N VAL A 210 15.10 -5.01 8.33
CA VAL A 210 15.19 -6.46 8.18
C VAL A 210 16.51 -6.83 7.52
N SER A 211 17.16 -7.86 8.04
CA SER A 211 18.36 -8.45 7.45
C SER A 211 18.34 -9.97 7.64
N GLN A 212 18.66 -10.71 6.57
CA GLN A 212 18.70 -12.18 6.58
C GLN A 212 17.45 -12.83 7.18
N GLY A 213 16.29 -12.29 6.85
CA GLY A 213 14.99 -12.82 7.31
C GLY A 213 14.60 -12.46 8.74
N ASN A 214 15.39 -11.65 9.44
CA ASN A 214 15.15 -11.24 10.82
C ASN A 214 15.02 -9.73 10.96
N LEU A 215 14.20 -9.31 11.93
CA LEU A 215 14.17 -7.91 12.36
C LEU A 215 15.41 -7.61 13.19
N ILE A 216 16.24 -6.64 12.73
CA ILE A 216 17.49 -6.27 13.42
C ILE A 216 17.40 -4.95 14.17
N ALA A 217 16.51 -4.05 13.75
CA ALA A 217 16.26 -2.77 14.42
C ALA A 217 14.87 -2.25 14.07
N HIS A 218 14.29 -1.44 14.95
CA HIS A 218 13.13 -0.62 14.70
C HIS A 218 13.17 0.66 15.53
N GLY A 219 12.59 1.73 15.02
CA GLY A 219 12.54 3.01 15.72
C GLY A 219 12.18 4.17 14.81
N THR A 220 12.27 5.39 15.36
CA THR A 220 12.10 6.63 14.61
C THR A 220 13.35 6.92 13.78
N PRO A 221 13.22 7.44 12.54
CA PRO A 221 14.35 7.93 11.77
C PRO A 221 15.03 9.09 12.51
N GLN A 222 16.33 8.98 12.75
CA GLN A 222 17.20 10.05 13.30
C GLN A 222 18.39 10.25 12.37
#